data_1a14103a288d15929feee9732421e2fc
#
_entry.id   1a14103a288d15929feee9732421e2fc
#
_cell.length_a   1.000
_cell.length_b   1.000
_cell.length_c   1.000
_cell.angle_alpha   90.00
_cell.angle_beta   90.00
_cell.angle_gamma   90.00
#
_symmetry.space_group_name_H-M   'P 1'
#
loop_
_entity.id
_entity.type
_entity.pdbx_description
1 polymer ?
#
loop_
_entity_poly.entity_id
_entity_poly.type
_entity_poly.pdbx_seq_one_letter_code
_entity_poly.pdbx_strand_id
1 'polypeptide(L)'
;MFQLLETKVSSSIAHLYNRPRTWLEAFHSMGWGSSGAWLTQQIDHHFMAGGNLVCMHGLYYSTHGGWWEWAPPCFHFRMPYWPHMKTWLKYTERMSYLLSQGEHVCDIALMYPTESMQAYPDMTADTTFNLAMKLSAAGLDYDFIDFRSLRQASFDKSSLHIMNEKYKVMVIAGMKAMHFSSLQKLRDYYRAGGIILATGELPSASSREGEQDKEVDEIVKEIFGLTAMEARSGKTGQMQRNVANGIGWYISDGSIEKCIPQLITPDFIPNENGGKVLHRKVGDRDIYMVMNVDKNSECFFRNTGKVELWDAQNGTIHPY
;
A
#
# COMPACT_ATOMS: atom_id res chain seq x y z
N MET A 1 -11.31 -8.74 -3.21
CA MET A 1 -9.83 -8.59 -3.32
C MET A 1 -9.45 -7.34 -4.10
N PHE A 2 -9.97 -7.10 -5.31
CA PHE A 2 -9.69 -5.88 -6.10
C PHE A 2 -10.05 -4.57 -5.37
N GLN A 3 -11.20 -4.50 -4.69
CA GLN A 3 -11.63 -3.29 -3.97
C GLN A 3 -10.64 -2.80 -2.91
N LEU A 4 -9.86 -3.69 -2.29
CA LEU A 4 -8.83 -3.32 -1.32
C LEU A 4 -7.64 -2.65 -1.97
N LEU A 5 -7.23 -3.11 -3.15
CA LEU A 5 -6.15 -2.48 -3.91
C LEU A 5 -6.55 -1.09 -4.41
N GLU A 6 -7.81 -0.91 -4.85
CA GLU A 6 -8.35 0.40 -5.23
C GLU A 6 -8.32 1.39 -4.05
N THR A 7 -8.72 0.94 -2.86
CA THR A 7 -8.63 1.76 -1.64
C THR A 7 -7.18 2.09 -1.31
N LYS A 8 -6.25 1.13 -1.44
CA LYS A 8 -4.82 1.36 -1.18
C LYS A 8 -4.19 2.33 -2.18
N VAL A 9 -4.56 2.27 -3.46
CA VAL A 9 -4.15 3.26 -4.46
C VAL A 9 -4.65 4.65 -4.05
N SER A 10 -5.92 4.77 -3.67
CA SER A 10 -6.52 6.04 -3.28
C SER A 10 -5.88 6.61 -2.00
N SER A 11 -5.61 5.79 -0.99
CA SER A 11 -4.94 6.22 0.23
C SER A 11 -3.50 6.63 -0.01
N SER A 12 -2.78 5.89 -0.85
CA SER A 12 -1.42 6.24 -1.26
C SER A 12 -1.39 7.62 -1.93
N ILE A 13 -2.32 7.92 -2.84
CA ILE A 13 -2.44 9.26 -3.44
C ILE A 13 -2.70 10.31 -2.35
N ALA A 14 -3.59 10.05 -1.39
CA ALA A 14 -3.84 10.97 -0.30
C ALA A 14 -2.57 11.28 0.51
N HIS A 15 -1.76 10.25 0.83
CA HIS A 15 -0.49 10.40 1.53
C HIS A 15 0.52 11.22 0.70
N LEU A 16 0.70 10.89 -0.57
CA LEU A 16 1.62 11.59 -1.49
C LEU A 16 1.27 13.06 -1.70
N TYR A 17 0.03 13.48 -1.46
CA TYR A 17 -0.44 14.86 -1.56
C TYR A 17 -0.79 15.47 -0.19
N ASN A 18 -0.37 14.83 0.89
CA ASN A 18 -0.61 15.27 2.27
C ASN A 18 -2.10 15.58 2.54
N ARG A 19 -2.97 14.62 2.18
CA ARG A 19 -4.41 14.70 2.44
C ARG A 19 -4.77 13.76 3.59
N PRO A 20 -5.46 14.25 4.64
CA PRO A 20 -5.76 13.44 5.82
C PRO A 20 -6.90 12.44 5.61
N ARG A 21 -7.66 12.60 4.53
CA ARG A 21 -8.87 11.81 4.25
C ARG A 21 -8.79 11.13 2.91
N THR A 22 -9.11 9.83 2.94
CA THR A 22 -9.33 9.00 1.76
C THR A 22 -10.80 8.63 1.70
N TRP A 23 -11.53 9.20 0.75
CA TRP A 23 -12.93 8.90 0.52
C TRP A 23 -13.07 7.54 -0.15
N LEU A 24 -14.07 6.77 0.30
CA LEU A 24 -14.44 5.52 -0.33
C LEU A 24 -15.96 5.40 -0.41
N GLU A 25 -16.47 4.98 -1.54
CA GLU A 25 -17.82 4.49 -1.71
C GLU A 25 -17.84 3.00 -1.34
N ALA A 26 -18.51 2.66 -0.25
CA ALA A 26 -18.47 1.31 0.29
C ALA A 26 -19.80 0.58 0.07
N PHE A 27 -19.72 -0.77 -0.04
CA PHE A 27 -20.84 -1.70 -0.02
C PHE A 27 -21.71 -1.75 -1.28
N HIS A 28 -21.31 -1.10 -2.36
CA HIS A 28 -22.01 -1.21 -3.64
C HIS A 28 -22.13 -2.66 -4.12
N SER A 29 -23.32 -3.08 -4.50
CA SER A 29 -23.61 -4.41 -5.07
C SER A 29 -23.22 -5.60 -4.18
N MET A 30 -23.20 -5.45 -2.87
CA MET A 30 -22.84 -6.52 -1.94
C MET A 30 -23.98 -7.50 -1.63
N GLY A 31 -25.18 -7.23 -2.13
CA GLY A 31 -26.35 -8.11 -2.02
C GLY A 31 -27.22 -7.87 -0.77
N TRP A 32 -28.44 -8.35 -0.84
CA TRP A 32 -29.43 -8.22 0.24
C TRP A 32 -29.09 -9.06 1.50
N GLY A 33 -28.27 -10.09 1.33
CA GLY A 33 -27.85 -10.97 2.44
C GLY A 33 -26.69 -10.42 3.29
N SER A 34 -26.27 -9.17 3.08
CA SER A 34 -25.19 -8.57 3.86
C SER A 34 -25.58 -8.41 5.33
N SER A 35 -24.89 -9.11 6.22
CA SER A 35 -25.09 -9.01 7.67
C SER A 35 -24.25 -7.87 8.26
N GLY A 36 -24.62 -7.40 9.49
CA GLY A 36 -23.84 -6.40 10.21
C GLY A 36 -22.40 -6.85 10.49
N ALA A 37 -22.18 -8.12 10.81
CA ALA A 37 -20.84 -8.68 11.00
C ALA A 37 -20.01 -8.63 9.72
N TRP A 38 -20.61 -8.94 8.58
CA TRP A 38 -19.94 -8.88 7.31
C TRP A 38 -19.62 -7.44 6.88
N LEU A 39 -20.55 -6.48 7.11
CA LEU A 39 -20.29 -5.06 6.89
C LEU A 39 -19.11 -4.57 7.73
N THR A 40 -19.01 -5.00 8.99
CA THR A 40 -17.87 -4.67 9.85
C THR A 40 -16.57 -5.24 9.28
N GLN A 41 -16.57 -6.50 8.91
CA GLN A 41 -15.38 -7.11 8.29
C GLN A 41 -14.92 -6.38 7.02
N GLN A 42 -15.85 -5.99 6.16
CA GLN A 42 -15.51 -5.26 4.93
C GLN A 42 -14.95 -3.88 5.22
N ILE A 43 -15.58 -3.12 6.14
CA ILE A 43 -15.09 -1.77 6.45
C ILE A 43 -13.71 -1.81 7.14
N ASP A 44 -13.43 -2.82 7.96
CA ASP A 44 -12.13 -3.00 8.59
C ASP A 44 -11.02 -3.24 7.56
N HIS A 45 -11.31 -3.99 6.51
CA HIS A 45 -10.37 -4.14 5.40
C HIS A 45 -10.11 -2.81 4.67
N HIS A 46 -11.14 -1.98 4.48
CA HIS A 46 -10.96 -0.66 3.88
C HIS A 46 -10.18 0.29 4.80
N PHE A 47 -10.44 0.25 6.10
CA PHE A 47 -9.65 0.99 7.09
C PHE A 47 -8.17 0.56 7.05
N MET A 48 -7.92 -0.75 7.03
CA MET A 48 -6.57 -1.31 6.91
C MET A 48 -5.87 -0.87 5.62
N ALA A 49 -6.60 -0.66 4.53
CA ALA A 49 -6.07 -0.11 3.28
C ALA A 49 -5.96 1.43 3.26
N GLY A 50 -6.26 2.12 4.39
CA GLY A 50 -6.14 3.56 4.54
C GLY A 50 -7.37 4.38 4.15
N GLY A 51 -8.50 3.73 3.76
CA GLY A 51 -9.78 4.41 3.54
C GLY A 51 -10.38 4.85 4.87
N ASN A 52 -10.63 6.15 5.06
CA ASN A 52 -11.06 6.68 6.36
C ASN A 52 -12.19 7.72 6.28
N LEU A 53 -12.79 7.90 5.10
CA LEU A 53 -13.99 8.72 4.90
C LEU A 53 -15.03 7.89 4.14
N VAL A 54 -15.92 7.26 4.88
CA VAL A 54 -16.84 6.24 4.36
C VAL A 54 -18.13 6.89 3.85
N CYS A 55 -18.47 6.62 2.59
CA CYS A 55 -19.76 6.90 2.00
C CYS A 55 -20.43 5.56 1.66
N MET A 56 -21.50 5.21 2.33
CA MET A 56 -22.19 3.95 2.08
C MET A 56 -23.07 4.03 0.85
N HIS A 57 -22.91 3.10 -0.08
CA HIS A 57 -23.83 2.92 -1.19
C HIS A 57 -24.88 1.86 -0.79
N GLY A 58 -26.18 2.18 -0.65
CA GLY A 58 -26.66 3.55 -0.73
C GLY A 58 -27.94 3.71 0.08
N LEU A 59 -28.28 4.95 0.30
CA LEU A 59 -29.59 5.33 0.86
C LEU A 59 -30.44 5.90 -0.28
N TYR A 60 -31.37 5.11 -0.80
CA TYR A 60 -32.17 5.50 -1.95
C TYR A 60 -33.25 6.53 -1.57
N TYR A 61 -33.39 7.53 -2.39
CA TYR A 61 -34.40 8.58 -2.22
C TYR A 61 -35.84 8.02 -2.27
N SER A 62 -36.09 7.04 -3.14
CA SER A 62 -37.38 6.40 -3.31
C SER A 62 -37.26 4.90 -3.50
N THR A 63 -38.21 4.13 -3.00
CA THR A 63 -38.36 2.70 -3.22
C THR A 63 -39.43 2.36 -4.25
N HIS A 64 -39.93 3.34 -4.97
CA HIS A 64 -40.91 3.13 -6.06
C HIS A 64 -40.19 2.69 -7.35
N GLY A 65 -40.88 1.87 -8.14
CA GLY A 65 -40.41 1.47 -9.47
C GLY A 65 -39.20 0.54 -9.49
N GLY A 66 -38.92 -0.16 -8.41
CA GLY A 66 -37.83 -1.15 -8.34
C GLY A 66 -36.42 -0.57 -8.24
N TRP A 67 -36.25 0.74 -8.16
CA TRP A 67 -34.92 1.37 -8.05
C TRP A 67 -34.15 0.95 -6.80
N TRP A 68 -34.83 0.60 -5.72
CA TRP A 68 -34.24 0.10 -4.49
C TRP A 68 -33.62 -1.30 -4.62
N GLU A 69 -33.89 -2.02 -5.69
CA GLU A 69 -33.30 -3.33 -6.02
C GLU A 69 -31.96 -3.21 -6.73
N TRP A 70 -31.67 -2.01 -7.24
CA TRP A 70 -30.40 -1.76 -7.93
C TRP A 70 -29.26 -1.69 -6.93
N ALA A 71 -28.21 -2.48 -7.17
CA ALA A 71 -26.98 -2.47 -6.41
C ALA A 71 -27.18 -2.56 -4.87
N PRO A 72 -27.88 -3.60 -4.35
CA PRO A 72 -28.07 -3.77 -2.90
C PRO A 72 -26.74 -3.87 -2.13
N PRO A 73 -26.72 -3.57 -0.82
CA PRO A 73 -27.83 -3.29 0.06
C PRO A 73 -28.30 -1.84 -0.02
N CYS A 74 -29.54 -1.60 0.47
CA CYS A 74 -30.04 -0.25 0.70
C CYS A 74 -30.04 0.06 2.20
N PHE A 75 -29.22 1.02 2.64
CA PHE A 75 -29.04 1.35 4.05
C PHE A 75 -30.15 2.27 4.57
N HIS A 76 -31.38 1.76 4.67
CA HIS A 76 -32.50 2.48 5.25
C HIS A 76 -33.41 1.57 6.08
N PHE A 77 -34.52 2.11 6.58
CA PHE A 77 -35.46 1.48 7.51
C PHE A 77 -36.03 0.13 7.05
N ARG A 78 -35.91 -0.26 5.80
CA ARG A 78 -36.37 -1.56 5.29
C ARG A 78 -35.36 -2.69 5.55
N MET A 79 -34.11 -2.36 5.88
CA MET A 79 -33.11 -3.38 6.20
C MET A 79 -33.31 -3.90 7.63
N PRO A 80 -33.22 -5.21 7.85
CA PRO A 80 -33.47 -5.81 9.17
C PRO A 80 -32.55 -5.27 10.27
N TYR A 81 -31.36 -4.83 9.94
CA TYR A 81 -30.39 -4.30 10.90
C TYR A 81 -30.53 -2.78 11.14
N TRP A 82 -31.45 -2.09 10.45
CA TRP A 82 -31.62 -0.64 10.61
C TRP A 82 -31.76 -0.17 12.07
N PRO A 83 -32.53 -0.84 12.96
CA PRO A 83 -32.63 -0.44 14.35
C PRO A 83 -31.28 -0.47 15.10
N HIS A 84 -30.31 -1.22 14.61
CA HIS A 84 -28.99 -1.40 15.20
C HIS A 84 -27.88 -0.58 14.50
N MET A 85 -28.20 0.10 13.40
CA MET A 85 -27.23 0.88 12.60
C MET A 85 -26.46 1.90 13.43
N LYS A 86 -27.09 2.50 14.44
CA LYS A 86 -26.43 3.50 15.31
C LYS A 86 -25.18 2.92 15.98
N THR A 87 -25.21 1.67 16.41
CA THR A 87 -24.06 1.01 17.05
C THR A 87 -22.92 0.84 16.06
N TRP A 88 -23.23 0.36 14.85
CA TRP A 88 -22.24 0.18 13.79
C TRP A 88 -21.66 1.51 13.31
N LEU A 89 -22.52 2.54 13.14
CA LEU A 89 -22.08 3.89 12.74
C LEU A 89 -21.14 4.50 13.77
N LYS A 90 -21.39 4.32 15.07
CA LYS A 90 -20.46 4.80 16.11
C LYS A 90 -19.10 4.11 16.07
N TYR A 91 -19.05 2.82 15.78
CA TYR A 91 -17.81 2.12 15.53
C TYR A 91 -17.05 2.72 14.34
N THR A 92 -17.75 2.84 13.19
CA THR A 92 -17.19 3.39 11.95
C THR A 92 -16.71 4.83 12.14
N GLU A 93 -17.48 5.67 12.87
CA GLU A 93 -17.11 7.05 13.20
C GLU A 93 -15.81 7.11 14.00
N ARG A 94 -15.67 6.29 15.06
CA ARG A 94 -14.45 6.25 15.88
C ARG A 94 -13.24 5.82 15.06
N MET A 95 -13.37 4.76 14.27
CA MET A 95 -12.29 4.30 13.40
C MET A 95 -11.92 5.34 12.34
N SER A 96 -12.90 5.92 11.65
CA SER A 96 -12.67 6.98 10.66
C SER A 96 -11.96 8.18 11.27
N TYR A 97 -12.37 8.60 12.47
CA TYR A 97 -11.72 9.71 13.17
C TYR A 97 -10.29 9.34 13.54
N LEU A 98 -10.08 8.22 14.23
CA LEU A 98 -8.78 7.80 14.72
C LEU A 98 -7.76 7.63 13.59
N LEU A 99 -8.16 6.93 12.52
CA LEU A 99 -7.29 6.63 11.38
C LEU A 99 -7.11 7.82 10.41
N SER A 100 -7.73 8.95 10.68
CA SER A 100 -7.48 10.21 9.95
C SER A 100 -6.54 11.16 10.71
N GLN A 101 -6.14 10.81 11.93
CA GLN A 101 -5.26 11.66 12.73
C GLN A 101 -3.79 11.43 12.36
N GLY A 102 -2.99 12.50 12.50
CA GLY A 102 -1.53 12.45 12.28
C GLY A 102 -1.12 12.05 10.86
N GLU A 103 0.04 11.42 10.77
CA GLU A 103 0.68 11.03 9.52
C GLU A 103 0.68 9.50 9.38
N HIS A 104 0.55 9.00 8.17
CA HIS A 104 0.75 7.59 7.86
C HIS A 104 2.23 7.23 8.00
N VAL A 105 2.52 6.01 8.40
CA VAL A 105 3.89 5.50 8.52
C VAL A 105 4.01 4.17 7.82
N CYS A 106 4.78 4.12 6.74
CA CYS A 106 5.23 2.88 6.13
C CYS A 106 6.63 3.02 5.54
N ASP A 107 7.34 1.90 5.44
CA ASP A 107 8.74 1.89 5.00
C ASP A 107 8.89 1.64 3.48
N ILE A 108 7.82 1.28 2.76
CA ILE A 108 7.89 0.75 1.41
C ILE A 108 7.15 1.64 0.42
N ALA A 109 7.87 2.12 -0.59
CA ALA A 109 7.31 2.75 -1.77
C ALA A 109 7.27 1.73 -2.92
N LEU A 110 6.08 1.39 -3.42
CA LEU A 110 5.87 0.49 -4.55
C LEU A 110 5.50 1.30 -5.79
N MET A 111 6.36 1.26 -6.81
CA MET A 111 6.12 2.01 -8.04
C MET A 111 4.88 1.48 -8.77
N TYR A 112 3.94 2.38 -9.06
CA TYR A 112 2.77 2.06 -9.87
C TYR A 112 3.15 2.05 -11.37
N PRO A 113 2.83 1.01 -12.15
CA PRO A 113 3.41 0.79 -13.48
C PRO A 113 2.72 1.60 -14.60
N THR A 114 2.30 2.84 -14.34
CA THR A 114 1.54 3.68 -15.29
C THR A 114 2.23 3.81 -16.64
N GLU A 115 3.52 4.11 -16.64
CA GLU A 115 4.27 4.35 -17.88
C GLU A 115 4.37 3.09 -18.74
N SER A 116 4.58 1.95 -18.10
CA SER A 116 4.63 0.67 -18.81
C SER A 116 3.30 0.30 -19.43
N MET A 117 2.19 0.49 -18.68
CA MET A 117 0.84 0.23 -19.16
C MET A 117 0.42 1.19 -20.29
N GLN A 118 0.89 2.43 -20.24
CA GLN A 118 0.62 3.41 -21.31
C GLN A 118 1.46 3.15 -22.58
N ALA A 119 2.69 2.69 -22.41
CA ALA A 119 3.60 2.44 -23.52
C ALA A 119 3.32 1.08 -24.22
N TYR A 120 2.80 0.11 -23.49
CA TYR A 120 2.59 -1.26 -23.97
C TYR A 120 1.15 -1.71 -23.65
N PRO A 121 0.25 -1.74 -24.65
CA PRO A 121 -1.17 -2.07 -24.45
C PRO A 121 -1.43 -3.45 -23.83
N ASP A 122 -0.51 -4.40 -24.03
CA ASP A 122 -0.62 -5.78 -23.51
C ASP A 122 -0.05 -5.91 -22.07
N MET A 123 0.55 -4.85 -21.52
CA MET A 123 1.04 -4.87 -20.14
C MET A 123 -0.08 -4.57 -19.16
N THR A 124 -0.12 -5.37 -18.10
CA THR A 124 -1.03 -5.21 -16.97
C THR A 124 -0.27 -4.84 -15.70
N ALA A 125 -0.99 -4.44 -14.69
CA ALA A 125 -0.43 -4.19 -13.36
C ALA A 125 -0.32 -5.47 -12.50
N ASP A 126 -0.53 -6.66 -13.06
CA ASP A 126 -0.66 -7.91 -12.31
C ASP A 126 0.56 -8.21 -11.44
N THR A 127 1.78 -8.03 -11.97
CA THR A 127 3.01 -8.23 -11.18
C THR A 127 3.07 -7.30 -9.98
N THR A 128 2.75 -6.03 -10.17
CA THR A 128 2.72 -5.02 -9.11
C THR A 128 1.62 -5.33 -8.08
N PHE A 129 0.42 -5.66 -8.52
CA PHE A 129 -0.69 -5.95 -7.62
C PHE A 129 -0.52 -7.28 -6.87
N ASN A 130 0.03 -8.31 -7.52
CA ASN A 130 0.36 -9.57 -6.85
C ASN A 130 1.41 -9.36 -5.77
N LEU A 131 2.43 -8.54 -6.03
CA LEU A 131 3.41 -8.18 -5.01
C LEU A 131 2.78 -7.36 -3.88
N ALA A 132 1.93 -6.39 -4.20
CA ALA A 132 1.19 -5.60 -3.21
C ALA A 132 0.39 -6.49 -2.24
N MET A 133 -0.28 -7.51 -2.76
CA MET A 133 -0.99 -8.50 -1.94
C MET A 133 -0.05 -9.33 -1.06
N LYS A 134 1.11 -9.74 -1.58
CA LYS A 134 2.13 -10.48 -0.81
C LYS A 134 2.72 -9.63 0.32
N LEU A 135 3.03 -8.36 0.05
CA LEU A 135 3.49 -7.42 1.07
C LEU A 135 2.46 -7.28 2.20
N SER A 136 1.21 -7.01 1.85
CA SER A 136 0.12 -6.92 2.82
C SER A 136 -0.07 -8.21 3.63
N ALA A 137 0.03 -9.38 3.01
CA ALA A 137 -0.09 -10.68 3.68
C ALA A 137 1.10 -10.98 4.61
N ALA A 138 2.25 -10.36 4.36
CA ALA A 138 3.45 -10.46 5.21
C ALA A 138 3.49 -9.42 6.34
N GLY A 139 2.43 -8.61 6.54
CA GLY A 139 2.41 -7.54 7.53
C GLY A 139 3.25 -6.32 7.17
N LEU A 140 3.61 -6.19 5.89
CA LEU A 140 4.40 -5.08 5.37
C LEU A 140 3.48 -4.07 4.69
N ASP A 141 3.27 -2.93 5.32
CA ASP A 141 2.52 -1.83 4.71
C ASP A 141 3.37 -1.09 3.67
N TYR A 142 2.73 -0.49 2.69
CA TYR A 142 3.36 0.19 1.56
C TYR A 142 2.46 1.29 1.01
N ASP A 143 3.04 2.23 0.26
CA ASP A 143 2.29 3.12 -0.61
C ASP A 143 2.64 2.89 -2.07
N PHE A 144 1.63 2.95 -2.95
CA PHE A 144 1.88 3.12 -4.37
C PHE A 144 2.39 4.52 -4.64
N ILE A 145 3.47 4.64 -5.41
CA ILE A 145 3.97 5.95 -5.84
C ILE A 145 3.94 6.08 -7.36
N ASP A 146 3.64 7.28 -7.83
CA ASP A 146 3.66 7.60 -9.25
C ASP A 146 4.98 8.27 -9.66
N PHE A 147 5.21 8.35 -10.97
CA PHE A 147 6.43 8.95 -11.51
C PHE A 147 6.58 10.46 -11.22
N ARG A 148 5.48 11.18 -11.02
CA ARG A 148 5.52 12.63 -10.70
C ARG A 148 5.97 12.82 -9.28
N SER A 149 5.41 12.06 -8.35
CA SER A 149 5.81 12.06 -6.94
C SER A 149 7.27 11.64 -6.79
N LEU A 150 7.71 10.58 -7.50
CA LEU A 150 9.11 10.16 -7.49
C LEU A 150 10.06 11.27 -8.00
N ARG A 151 9.71 11.98 -9.07
CA ARG A 151 10.56 13.08 -9.58
C ARG A 151 10.69 14.24 -8.59
N GLN A 152 9.64 14.53 -7.84
CA GLN A 152 9.62 15.58 -6.82
C GLN A 152 10.23 15.14 -5.48
N ALA A 153 10.45 13.85 -5.29
CA ALA A 153 11.02 13.30 -4.07
C ALA A 153 12.41 13.89 -3.79
N SER A 154 12.66 14.14 -2.52
CA SER A 154 14.00 14.30 -1.97
C SER A 154 14.45 12.98 -1.33
N PHE A 155 15.72 12.86 -1.00
CA PHE A 155 16.22 11.69 -0.30
C PHE A 155 17.44 12.04 0.54
N ASP A 156 17.63 11.28 1.60
CA ASP A 156 18.86 11.22 2.37
C ASP A 156 19.53 9.84 2.18
N LYS A 157 20.54 9.53 3.00
CA LYS A 157 21.26 8.24 2.92
C LYS A 157 20.40 7.01 3.21
N SER A 158 19.24 7.16 3.81
CA SER A 158 18.45 6.06 4.34
C SER A 158 17.01 6.03 3.86
N SER A 159 16.50 7.12 3.31
CA SER A 159 15.08 7.26 3.00
C SER A 159 14.80 8.13 1.79
N LEU A 160 13.77 7.77 1.06
CA LEU A 160 13.13 8.58 0.03
C LEU A 160 11.99 9.36 0.69
N HIS A 161 11.95 10.67 0.49
CA HIS A 161 10.98 11.57 1.12
C HIS A 161 10.03 12.13 0.06
N ILE A 162 8.74 11.93 0.27
CA ILE A 162 7.67 12.49 -0.55
C ILE A 162 6.64 13.14 0.39
N MET A 163 6.53 14.46 0.36
CA MET A 163 5.75 15.21 1.33
C MET A 163 6.16 14.85 2.77
N ASN A 164 5.24 14.29 3.56
CA ASN A 164 5.51 13.85 4.94
C ASN A 164 5.93 12.37 5.04
N GLU A 165 5.80 11.62 3.94
CA GLU A 165 6.14 10.20 3.91
C GLU A 165 7.66 9.97 3.80
N LYS A 166 8.13 8.88 4.45
CA LYS A 166 9.55 8.49 4.51
C LYS A 166 9.70 7.00 4.23
N TYR A 167 10.06 6.68 3.00
CA TYR A 167 10.22 5.30 2.56
C TYR A 167 11.69 4.86 2.62
N LYS A 168 11.95 3.71 3.23
CA LYS A 168 13.29 3.11 3.31
C LYS A 168 13.62 2.22 2.12
N VAL A 169 12.58 1.63 1.52
CA VAL A 169 12.72 0.70 0.42
C VAL A 169 11.86 1.15 -0.75
N MET A 170 12.50 1.34 -1.90
CA MET A 170 11.83 1.54 -3.16
C MET A 170 11.69 0.21 -3.90
N VAL A 171 10.49 -0.09 -4.41
CA VAL A 171 10.21 -1.35 -5.12
C VAL A 171 9.70 -1.07 -6.52
N ILE A 172 10.27 -1.77 -7.51
CA ILE A 172 9.85 -1.77 -8.91
C ILE A 172 9.39 -3.18 -9.26
N ALA A 173 8.14 -3.33 -9.69
CA ALA A 173 7.57 -4.62 -10.02
C ALA A 173 6.90 -4.59 -11.40
N GLY A 174 7.46 -5.34 -12.37
CA GLY A 174 6.88 -5.49 -13.69
C GLY A 174 6.88 -4.20 -14.52
N MET A 175 7.99 -3.48 -14.58
CA MET A 175 8.08 -2.22 -15.32
C MET A 175 9.04 -2.32 -16.50
N LYS A 176 8.51 -2.36 -17.72
CA LYS A 176 9.28 -2.36 -18.98
C LYS A 176 9.68 -0.95 -19.45
N ALA A 177 8.85 0.06 -19.18
CA ALA A 177 9.13 1.44 -19.51
C ALA A 177 9.06 2.34 -18.28
N MET A 178 9.96 3.32 -18.22
CA MET A 178 9.97 4.39 -17.23
C MET A 178 10.35 5.74 -17.85
N HIS A 179 9.84 6.82 -17.27
CA HIS A 179 10.39 8.13 -17.58
C HIS A 179 11.89 8.17 -17.24
N PHE A 180 12.70 8.64 -18.17
CA PHE A 180 14.15 8.70 -17.99
C PHE A 180 14.54 9.46 -16.72
N SER A 181 13.89 10.59 -16.45
CA SER A 181 14.13 11.40 -15.24
C SER A 181 13.76 10.67 -13.93
N SER A 182 12.77 9.79 -13.97
CA SER A 182 12.45 8.93 -12.81
C SER A 182 13.53 7.89 -12.56
N LEU A 183 14.04 7.29 -13.63
CA LEU A 183 15.13 6.32 -13.55
C LEU A 183 16.44 6.97 -13.08
N GLN A 184 16.73 8.19 -13.55
CA GLN A 184 17.86 8.98 -13.04
C GLN A 184 17.71 9.25 -11.52
N LYS A 185 16.53 9.62 -11.07
CA LYS A 185 16.24 9.83 -9.64
C LYS A 185 16.48 8.56 -8.82
N LEU A 186 16.08 7.38 -9.32
CA LEU A 186 16.36 6.11 -8.67
C LEU A 186 17.86 5.81 -8.59
N ARG A 187 18.60 6.04 -9.68
CA ARG A 187 20.05 5.89 -9.67
C ARG A 187 20.70 6.78 -8.62
N ASP A 188 20.29 8.04 -8.55
CA ASP A 188 20.85 9.00 -7.61
C ASP A 188 20.51 8.61 -6.16
N TYR A 189 19.29 8.11 -5.91
CA TYR A 189 18.91 7.55 -4.62
C TYR A 189 19.77 6.31 -4.25
N TYR A 190 19.95 5.37 -5.20
CA TYR A 190 20.84 4.22 -5.00
C TYR A 190 22.28 4.67 -4.67
N ARG A 191 22.82 5.63 -5.43
CA ARG A 191 24.17 6.17 -5.22
C ARG A 191 24.33 6.85 -3.86
N ALA A 192 23.29 7.44 -3.32
CA ALA A 192 23.27 8.07 -2.01
C ALA A 192 23.17 7.09 -0.83
N GLY A 193 22.90 5.81 -1.08
CA GLY A 193 22.75 4.79 -0.04
C GLY A 193 21.35 4.17 0.06
N GLY A 194 20.46 4.51 -0.86
CA GLY A 194 19.08 4.01 -0.90
C GLY A 194 18.97 2.53 -1.26
N ILE A 195 17.85 1.92 -0.86
CA ILE A 195 17.53 0.51 -1.13
C ILE A 195 16.50 0.45 -2.25
N ILE A 196 16.83 -0.27 -3.34
CA ILE A 196 15.94 -0.48 -4.47
C ILE A 196 15.84 -1.98 -4.76
N LEU A 197 14.62 -2.50 -4.72
CA LEU A 197 14.31 -3.89 -5.06
C LEU A 197 13.51 -3.94 -6.35
N ALA A 198 13.71 -4.97 -7.15
CA ALA A 198 12.94 -5.16 -8.37
C ALA A 198 12.59 -6.62 -8.62
N THR A 199 11.47 -6.84 -9.32
CA THR A 199 11.03 -8.16 -9.80
C THR A 199 10.24 -8.06 -11.10
N GLY A 200 10.15 -9.16 -11.83
CA GLY A 200 9.46 -9.22 -13.12
C GLY A 200 10.22 -8.44 -14.21
N GLU A 201 9.49 -7.73 -15.06
CA GLU A 201 10.12 -6.89 -16.09
C GLU A 201 10.93 -5.76 -15.48
N LEU A 202 12.14 -5.54 -16.02
CA LEU A 202 12.97 -4.38 -15.72
C LEU A 202 12.89 -3.33 -16.83
N PRO A 203 13.08 -2.04 -16.52
CA PRO A 203 13.09 -0.99 -17.53
C PRO A 203 14.13 -1.23 -18.64
N SER A 204 13.68 -1.12 -19.88
CA SER A 204 14.53 -1.17 -21.10
C SER A 204 14.11 -0.13 -22.12
N ALA A 205 13.05 0.63 -21.80
CA ALA A 205 12.53 1.69 -22.63
C ALA A 205 12.32 2.97 -21.82
N SER A 206 12.45 4.11 -22.49
CA SER A 206 12.21 5.40 -21.88
C SER A 206 11.28 6.28 -22.73
N SER A 207 10.73 7.33 -22.10
CA SER A 207 9.98 8.37 -22.82
C SER A 207 10.86 9.24 -23.73
N ARG A 208 12.20 9.09 -23.67
CA ARG A 208 13.16 9.85 -24.47
C ARG A 208 13.48 9.18 -25.80
N GLU A 209 13.91 7.91 -25.77
CA GLU A 209 14.42 7.18 -26.95
C GLU A 209 13.48 6.04 -27.38
N GLY A 210 12.46 5.71 -26.57
CA GLY A 210 11.61 4.55 -26.81
C GLY A 210 12.27 3.25 -26.36
N GLU A 211 12.13 2.19 -27.18
CA GLU A 211 12.70 0.87 -26.88
C GLU A 211 14.22 0.84 -27.01
N GLN A 212 14.85 -0.03 -26.23
CA GLN A 212 16.30 -0.30 -26.26
C GLN A 212 17.15 0.97 -25.98
N ASP A 213 16.69 1.82 -25.08
CA ASP A 213 17.46 2.98 -24.63
C ASP A 213 18.69 2.51 -23.85
N LYS A 214 19.89 2.71 -24.44
CA LYS A 214 21.16 2.26 -23.88
C LYS A 214 21.46 2.86 -22.51
N GLU A 215 21.11 4.12 -22.29
CA GLU A 215 21.32 4.76 -20.99
C GLU A 215 20.38 4.18 -19.92
N VAL A 216 19.18 3.73 -20.29
CA VAL A 216 18.30 2.96 -19.40
C VAL A 216 18.97 1.66 -19.00
N ASP A 217 19.51 0.89 -19.96
CA ASP A 217 20.22 -0.36 -19.68
C ASP A 217 21.46 -0.14 -18.79
N GLU A 218 22.20 0.97 -18.99
CA GLU A 218 23.36 1.32 -18.14
C GLU A 218 22.91 1.60 -16.68
N ILE A 219 21.83 2.37 -16.48
CA ILE A 219 21.31 2.67 -15.16
C ILE A 219 20.77 1.42 -14.48
N VAL A 220 20.01 0.59 -15.20
CA VAL A 220 19.45 -0.67 -14.69
C VAL A 220 20.57 -1.62 -14.27
N LYS A 221 21.61 -1.73 -15.11
CA LYS A 221 22.80 -2.55 -14.82
C LYS A 221 23.60 -2.01 -13.63
N GLU A 222 23.72 -0.70 -13.48
CA GLU A 222 24.38 -0.07 -12.33
C GLU A 222 23.66 -0.43 -11.03
N ILE A 223 22.33 -0.36 -11.02
CA ILE A 223 21.53 -0.62 -9.82
C ILE A 223 21.46 -2.12 -9.52
N PHE A 224 21.17 -2.95 -10.52
CA PHE A 224 20.79 -4.36 -10.32
C PHE A 224 21.87 -5.37 -10.74
N GLY A 225 22.96 -4.93 -11.36
CA GLY A 225 24.05 -5.79 -11.83
C GLY A 225 23.73 -6.59 -13.10
N LEU A 226 22.57 -6.37 -13.70
CA LEU A 226 22.12 -7.00 -14.94
C LEU A 226 21.20 -6.08 -15.75
N THR A 227 21.13 -6.29 -17.05
CA THR A 227 20.20 -5.57 -17.93
C THR A 227 18.80 -6.24 -17.95
N ALA A 228 17.81 -5.52 -18.47
CA ALA A 228 16.47 -6.09 -18.67
C ALA A 228 16.50 -7.32 -19.59
N MET A 229 17.33 -7.34 -20.62
CA MET A 229 17.51 -8.48 -21.52
C MET A 229 18.10 -9.69 -20.79
N GLU A 230 19.10 -9.49 -19.95
CA GLU A 230 19.70 -10.55 -19.13
C GLU A 230 18.67 -11.13 -18.14
N ALA A 231 17.85 -10.29 -17.50
CA ALA A 231 16.76 -10.74 -16.65
C ALA A 231 15.74 -11.60 -17.39
N ARG A 232 15.31 -11.19 -18.59
CA ARG A 232 14.40 -11.96 -19.46
C ARG A 232 15.00 -13.31 -19.90
N SER A 233 16.31 -13.38 -20.05
CA SER A 233 17.01 -14.66 -20.37
C SER A 233 17.11 -15.62 -19.18
N GLY A 234 16.57 -15.26 -18.02
CA GLY A 234 16.56 -16.08 -16.81
C GLY A 234 17.80 -15.91 -15.92
N LYS A 235 18.63 -14.90 -16.17
CA LYS A 235 19.74 -14.58 -15.28
C LYS A 235 19.21 -14.12 -13.93
N THR A 236 19.66 -14.75 -12.87
CA THR A 236 19.34 -14.36 -11.50
C THR A 236 20.15 -13.15 -11.06
N GLY A 237 19.50 -12.17 -10.42
CA GLY A 237 20.18 -11.03 -9.84
C GLY A 237 20.90 -11.40 -8.55
N GLN A 238 22.07 -10.82 -8.35
CA GLN A 238 22.73 -10.79 -7.05
C GLN A 238 22.55 -9.42 -6.42
N MET A 239 22.49 -9.38 -5.09
CA MET A 239 22.45 -8.11 -4.38
C MET A 239 23.68 -7.26 -4.71
N GLN A 240 23.47 -6.10 -5.30
CA GLN A 240 24.50 -5.10 -5.54
C GLN A 240 24.61 -4.19 -4.31
N ARG A 241 25.82 -3.79 -3.98
CA ARG A 241 26.07 -2.81 -2.91
C ARG A 241 27.12 -1.82 -3.37
N ASN A 242 26.80 -0.54 -3.34
CA ASN A 242 27.74 0.51 -3.69
C ASN A 242 28.56 1.00 -2.47
N VAL A 243 29.49 1.91 -2.71
CA VAL A 243 30.38 2.47 -1.67
C VAL A 243 29.65 3.30 -0.59
N ALA A 244 28.46 3.80 -0.89
CA ALA A 244 27.60 4.52 0.05
C ALA A 244 26.62 3.60 0.80
N ASN A 245 26.76 2.27 0.67
CA ASN A 245 25.87 1.23 1.17
C ASN A 245 24.47 1.18 0.51
N GLY A 246 24.29 1.83 -0.63
CA GLY A 246 23.09 1.66 -1.43
C GLY A 246 22.95 0.21 -1.91
N ILE A 247 21.72 -0.30 -1.86
CA ILE A 247 21.39 -1.68 -2.24
C ILE A 247 20.49 -1.67 -3.47
N GLY A 248 20.89 -2.42 -4.49
CA GLY A 248 20.05 -2.76 -5.63
C GLY A 248 19.94 -4.27 -5.76
N TRP A 249 18.73 -4.82 -5.82
CA TRP A 249 18.56 -6.25 -5.91
C TRP A 249 17.38 -6.64 -6.80
N TYR A 250 17.67 -7.39 -7.86
CA TYR A 250 16.65 -8.00 -8.71
C TYR A 250 16.33 -9.40 -8.19
N ILE A 251 15.07 -9.63 -7.81
CA ILE A 251 14.58 -10.87 -7.21
C ILE A 251 13.66 -11.56 -8.23
N SER A 252 14.24 -12.55 -8.94
CA SER A 252 13.62 -13.20 -10.10
C SER A 252 12.37 -14.03 -9.76
N ASP A 253 12.29 -14.59 -8.55
CA ASP A 253 11.14 -15.40 -8.09
C ASP A 253 9.99 -14.58 -7.49
N GLY A 254 10.14 -13.25 -7.44
CA GLY A 254 9.13 -12.34 -6.93
C GLY A 254 8.90 -12.39 -5.43
N SER A 255 9.85 -12.94 -4.64
CA SER A 255 9.74 -13.07 -3.18
C SER A 255 10.26 -11.84 -2.42
N ILE A 256 9.98 -10.64 -2.90
CA ILE A 256 10.43 -9.36 -2.32
C ILE A 256 10.00 -9.24 -0.84
N GLU A 257 8.79 -9.70 -0.50
CA GLU A 257 8.27 -9.66 0.86
C GLU A 257 9.14 -10.43 1.87
N LYS A 258 9.89 -11.44 1.40
CA LYS A 258 10.84 -12.21 2.23
C LYS A 258 12.23 -11.57 2.32
N CYS A 259 12.55 -10.71 1.37
CA CYS A 259 13.84 -10.02 1.31
C CYS A 259 13.86 -8.74 2.16
N ILE A 260 12.75 -8.02 2.23
CA ILE A 260 12.66 -6.76 2.98
C ILE A 260 13.07 -6.88 4.45
N PRO A 261 12.62 -7.90 5.22
CA PRO A 261 13.02 -8.06 6.62
C PRO A 261 14.50 -8.34 6.85
N GLN A 262 15.23 -8.72 5.79
CA GLN A 262 16.68 -8.92 5.84
C GLN A 262 17.45 -7.59 5.68
N LEU A 263 16.79 -6.55 5.18
CA LEU A 263 17.40 -5.27 4.83
C LEU A 263 17.03 -4.15 5.81
N ILE A 264 15.83 -4.20 6.35
CA ILE A 264 15.32 -3.24 7.33
C ILE A 264 14.59 -3.98 8.44
N THR A 265 14.53 -3.38 9.63
CA THR A 265 13.63 -3.86 10.68
C THR A 265 12.20 -3.45 10.33
N PRO A 266 11.28 -4.39 10.09
CA PRO A 266 9.88 -4.08 9.83
C PRO A 266 9.24 -3.30 10.97
N ASP A 267 8.24 -2.48 10.65
CA ASP A 267 7.49 -1.73 11.63
C ASP A 267 6.63 -2.63 12.53
N PHE A 268 6.14 -3.71 11.95
CA PHE A 268 5.34 -4.74 12.60
C PHE A 268 5.76 -6.13 12.13
N ILE A 269 5.86 -7.08 13.05
CA ILE A 269 6.11 -8.47 12.74
C ILE A 269 5.03 -9.30 13.45
N PRO A 270 4.09 -9.90 12.71
CA PRO A 270 3.14 -10.85 13.29
C PRO A 270 3.84 -12.16 13.61
N ASN A 271 3.43 -12.82 14.68
CA ASN A 271 3.93 -14.15 15.01
C ASN A 271 3.41 -15.23 14.04
N GLU A 272 2.31 -14.95 13.36
CA GLU A 272 1.67 -15.85 12.41
C GLU A 272 1.52 -15.18 11.04
N ASN A 273 1.50 -15.99 9.98
CA ASN A 273 1.31 -15.50 8.62
C ASN A 273 -0.09 -14.87 8.47
N GLY A 274 -0.15 -13.73 7.81
CA GLY A 274 -1.38 -13.04 7.44
C GLY A 274 -1.78 -11.88 8.35
N GLY A 275 -1.05 -11.62 9.43
CA GLY A 275 -1.23 -10.41 10.24
C GLY A 275 -0.98 -9.16 9.42
N LYS A 276 -1.86 -8.16 9.55
CA LYS A 276 -1.78 -6.89 8.84
C LYS A 276 -1.69 -5.74 9.81
N VAL A 277 -1.06 -4.66 9.38
CA VAL A 277 -0.90 -3.44 10.16
C VAL A 277 -1.19 -2.20 9.32
N LEU A 278 -1.81 -1.21 9.95
CA LEU A 278 -1.79 0.19 9.52
C LEU A 278 -1.24 1.01 10.68
N HIS A 279 -0.20 1.79 10.44
CA HIS A 279 0.44 2.62 11.44
C HIS A 279 0.22 4.10 11.16
N ARG A 280 -0.15 4.85 12.19
CA ARG A 280 -0.23 6.32 12.14
C ARG A 280 0.52 6.92 13.32
N LYS A 281 1.18 8.06 13.08
CA LYS A 281 1.90 8.81 14.09
C LYS A 281 1.21 10.14 14.38
N VAL A 282 0.89 10.39 15.64
CA VAL A 282 0.20 11.60 16.11
C VAL A 282 1.06 12.26 17.20
N GLY A 283 1.89 13.21 16.82
CA GLY A 283 2.86 13.80 17.73
C GLY A 283 3.86 12.77 18.26
N ASP A 284 3.83 12.51 19.57
CA ASP A 284 4.65 11.51 20.25
C ASP A 284 3.99 10.13 20.39
N ARG A 285 2.79 9.95 19.85
CA ARG A 285 2.03 8.71 19.92
C ARG A 285 2.05 7.95 18.60
N ASP A 286 2.15 6.63 18.72
CA ASP A 286 2.01 5.70 17.61
C ASP A 286 0.70 4.94 17.76
N ILE A 287 -0.10 4.89 16.68
CA ILE A 287 -1.40 4.22 16.63
C ILE A 287 -1.29 3.09 15.63
N TYR A 288 -1.48 1.87 16.10
CA TYR A 288 -1.46 0.67 15.27
C TYR A 288 -2.85 0.05 15.19
N MET A 289 -3.41 -0.05 14.00
CA MET A 289 -4.53 -0.94 13.71
C MET A 289 -3.95 -2.28 13.26
N VAL A 290 -4.33 -3.36 13.92
CA VAL A 290 -3.84 -4.71 13.61
C VAL A 290 -5.01 -5.62 13.28
N MET A 291 -4.87 -6.44 12.25
CA MET A 291 -5.86 -7.42 11.81
C MET A 291 -5.24 -8.80 11.59
N ASN A 292 -6.08 -9.85 11.64
CA ASN A 292 -5.70 -11.22 11.34
C ASN A 292 -4.59 -11.76 12.25
N VAL A 293 -4.63 -11.39 13.52
CA VAL A 293 -3.78 -11.96 14.57
C VAL A 293 -4.65 -12.68 15.58
N ASP A 294 -4.21 -13.82 16.06
CA ASP A 294 -4.93 -14.56 17.10
C ASP A 294 -4.82 -13.85 18.46
N LYS A 295 -5.82 -14.08 19.34
CA LYS A 295 -5.90 -13.43 20.66
C LYS A 295 -4.68 -13.68 21.55
N ASN A 296 -3.97 -14.77 21.33
CA ASN A 296 -2.80 -15.16 22.11
C ASN A 296 -1.50 -15.04 21.31
N SER A 297 -1.53 -14.39 20.14
CA SER A 297 -0.34 -14.18 19.31
C SER A 297 0.55 -13.08 19.89
N GLU A 298 1.83 -13.36 19.99
CA GLU A 298 2.84 -12.34 20.24
C GLU A 298 3.12 -11.58 18.95
N CYS A 299 3.05 -10.26 19.00
CA CYS A 299 3.40 -9.39 17.89
C CYS A 299 4.54 -8.46 18.29
N PHE A 300 5.45 -8.21 17.36
CA PHE A 300 6.51 -7.24 17.57
C PHE A 300 6.18 -5.92 16.86
N PHE A 301 6.33 -4.82 17.59
CA PHE A 301 6.25 -3.46 17.07
C PHE A 301 7.62 -2.79 17.20
N ARG A 302 8.04 -2.07 16.18
CA ARG A 302 9.35 -1.39 16.18
C ARG A 302 9.46 -0.30 17.25
N ASN A 303 8.35 0.40 17.52
CA ASN A 303 8.31 1.45 18.53
C ASN A 303 8.07 0.87 19.93
N THR A 304 8.59 1.56 20.93
CA THR A 304 8.49 1.17 22.34
C THR A 304 7.80 2.27 23.14
N GLY A 305 7.06 1.89 24.19
CA GLY A 305 6.35 2.85 25.04
C GLY A 305 5.31 2.18 25.92
N LYS A 306 4.50 3.02 26.55
CA LYS A 306 3.29 2.54 27.26
C LYS A 306 2.25 2.15 26.22
N VAL A 307 1.70 0.94 26.36
CA VAL A 307 0.71 0.42 25.43
C VAL A 307 -0.69 0.61 26.01
N GLU A 308 -1.61 1.05 25.16
CA GLU A 308 -3.05 1.12 25.46
C GLU A 308 -3.80 0.34 24.38
N LEU A 309 -4.82 -0.41 24.80
CA LEU A 309 -5.77 -1.06 23.92
C LEU A 309 -7.02 -0.19 23.78
N TRP A 310 -7.30 0.26 22.55
CA TRP A 310 -8.46 1.09 22.25
C TRP A 310 -9.54 0.24 21.60
N ASP A 311 -10.65 0.05 22.35
CA ASP A 311 -11.83 -0.67 21.88
C ASP A 311 -12.77 0.29 21.12
N ALA A 312 -12.71 0.28 19.80
CA ALA A 312 -13.57 1.11 18.98
C ALA A 312 -15.05 0.70 19.01
N GLN A 313 -15.37 -0.56 19.35
CA GLN A 313 -16.77 -1.00 19.48
C GLN A 313 -17.45 -0.31 20.68
N ASN A 314 -16.80 -0.29 21.82
CA ASN A 314 -17.34 0.28 23.04
C ASN A 314 -16.89 1.72 23.30
N GLY A 315 -15.82 2.17 22.66
CA GLY A 315 -15.20 3.48 22.87
C GLY A 315 -14.49 3.57 24.21
N THR A 316 -13.90 2.47 24.68
CA THR A 316 -13.13 2.40 25.93
C THR A 316 -11.65 2.28 25.64
N ILE A 317 -10.84 2.72 26.58
CA ILE A 317 -9.37 2.65 26.53
C ILE A 317 -8.90 1.89 27.78
N HIS A 318 -8.07 0.90 27.56
CA HIS A 318 -7.53 0.06 28.64
C HIS A 318 -5.99 0.07 28.56
N PRO A 319 -5.28 0.15 29.69
CA PRO A 319 -3.85 -0.13 29.71
C PRO A 319 -3.62 -1.59 29.32
N TYR A 320 -2.56 -1.85 28.56
CA TYR A 320 -2.15 -3.19 28.13
C TYR A 320 -0.98 -3.68 28.99
#